data_5b78c7ffa0a74b13d5aad5b0d5d74e63
#
_entry.id   5b78c7ffa0a74b13d5aad5b0d5d74e63
#
_cell.length_a   1.000
_cell.length_b   1.000
_cell.length_c   1.000
_cell.angle_alpha   90.00
_cell.angle_beta   90.00
_cell.angle_gamma   90.00
#
_symmetry.space_group_name_H-M   'P 1'
#
loop_
_entity.id
_entity.type
_entity.pdbx_description
1 polymer ?
#
loop_
_entity_poly.entity_id
_entity_poly.type
_entity_poly.pdbx_seq_one_letter_code
_entity_poly.pdbx_strand_id
1 'polypeptide(L)'
;MKRLFGLVVLFFLAVGFVVLRSSPPVSENMEPSGETSSSESLQSAVWVATAYGIDYPASPTASAKQLKRQCRDCLDTIQSAGFDTVYLQVRPSCDALYSSSLFPWSRYLTGTCGQAPSGGFDPLAYWVKQAHKRGLRLEAWVNPYRICAGADAESDWNALPDGSPAKQHPEWVVEYGGSYYFDPGIPEVRHLVTDGVREIVENYDVDGVQFDDYFYPGTDFADDTSYQAYGDGQSLEDWRRDNVNQLIASVYETVHSHAKSDSCVFGVSPSGIWKNGYGGESGSETRGFSHYSECYADSLAWVEHGWVDYLCPQVYWEIGNEAADFETLVSWWSDRLRGTETRLIIGLAGYKIGDPENGSVWENDGVEEISRQLALCRDTGGLSGVALFSCQTIQNNDALFRLWNSQFTTKE
;
A
#
# COMPACT_ATOMS: atom_id res chain seq x y z
N MET A 1 -7.75 69.59 14.70
CA MET A 1 -6.53 70.05 15.40
C MET A 1 -5.48 68.98 15.23
N LYS A 2 -4.35 69.35 14.66
CA LYS A 2 -3.11 68.60 14.36
C LYS A 2 -2.40 68.13 15.61
N ARG A 3 -1.72 66.97 15.48
CA ARG A 3 -0.36 66.61 16.02
C ARG A 3 -0.17 65.13 15.73
N LEU A 4 0.65 64.69 14.86
CA LEU A 4 2.05 64.67 14.42
C LEU A 4 3.04 64.40 15.59
N PHE A 5 3.82 63.34 15.53
CA PHE A 5 5.13 62.97 16.03
C PHE A 5 5.19 61.43 16.23
N GLY A 6 6.18 60.69 15.80
CA GLY A 6 7.50 60.95 15.25
C GLY A 6 8.23 59.62 15.11
N LEU A 7 8.88 59.45 14.02
CA LEU A 7 9.74 58.32 13.62
C LEU A 7 11.02 58.33 14.43
N VAL A 8 11.43 57.17 14.99
CA VAL A 8 12.82 56.96 15.43
C VAL A 8 13.34 55.69 14.76
N VAL A 9 14.24 55.88 13.81
CA VAL A 9 15.08 54.88 13.16
C VAL A 9 16.38 54.77 13.96
N LEU A 10 16.68 53.57 14.48
CA LEU A 10 18.00 53.27 15.06
C LEU A 10 18.75 52.33 14.11
N PHE A 11 19.78 52.92 13.46
CA PHE A 11 20.81 52.18 12.73
C PHE A 11 21.81 51.58 13.71
N PHE A 12 22.03 50.27 13.67
CA PHE A 12 23.22 49.66 14.24
C PHE A 12 24.20 49.30 13.12
N LEU A 13 25.31 50.01 13.11
CA LEU A 13 26.51 49.68 12.34
C LEU A 13 27.24 48.53 13.04
N ALA A 14 27.34 47.38 12.38
CA ALA A 14 28.27 46.34 12.78
C ALA A 14 29.53 46.40 11.91
N VAL A 15 30.64 46.69 12.58
CA VAL A 15 31.99 46.70 11.99
C VAL A 15 32.46 45.25 11.85
N GLY A 16 32.62 44.78 10.61
CA GLY A 16 33.16 43.47 10.31
C GLY A 16 34.68 43.46 10.35
N PHE A 17 35.28 42.65 11.22
CA PHE A 17 36.69 42.30 11.17
C PHE A 17 36.91 41.19 10.13
N VAL A 18 37.63 41.51 9.06
CA VAL A 18 38.13 40.54 8.08
C VAL A 18 39.43 39.94 8.62
N VAL A 19 39.40 38.68 9.02
CA VAL A 19 40.57 37.86 9.30
C VAL A 19 40.94 37.08 8.04
N LEU A 20 41.99 37.53 7.35
CA LEU A 20 42.64 36.79 6.27
C LEU A 20 43.35 35.56 6.86
N ARG A 21 42.79 34.37 6.65
CA ARG A 21 43.52 33.11 6.84
C ARG A 21 44.07 32.65 5.50
N SER A 22 45.39 32.55 5.41
CA SER A 22 46.12 31.94 4.32
C SER A 22 45.82 30.44 4.23
N SER A 23 45.37 29.98 3.04
CA SER A 23 45.19 28.57 2.71
C SER A 23 46.53 27.89 2.45
N PRO A 24 46.75 26.65 2.90
CA PRO A 24 47.89 25.83 2.48
C PRO A 24 47.67 25.30 1.06
N PRO A 25 48.75 24.88 0.34
CA PRO A 25 48.68 24.48 -1.06
C PRO A 25 47.94 23.15 -1.22
N VAL A 26 47.04 23.09 -2.22
CA VAL A 26 46.35 21.91 -2.68
C VAL A 26 47.36 20.94 -3.31
N SER A 27 47.52 19.73 -2.78
CA SER A 27 48.18 18.64 -3.48
C SER A 27 47.17 18.01 -4.44
N GLU A 28 47.41 18.13 -5.72
CA GLU A 28 46.79 17.31 -6.76
C GLU A 28 47.24 15.86 -6.56
N ASN A 29 46.27 14.97 -6.26
CA ASN A 29 46.16 13.57 -6.67
C ASN A 29 45.03 12.92 -5.85
N MET A 30 43.79 13.11 -6.28
CA MET A 30 42.72 12.21 -6.01
C MET A 30 42.25 11.61 -7.35
N GLU A 31 42.67 10.39 -7.61
CA GLU A 31 41.99 9.54 -8.59
C GLU A 31 40.53 9.43 -8.19
N PRO A 32 39.60 9.46 -9.14
CA PRO A 32 38.20 9.21 -8.83
C PRO A 32 38.09 7.73 -8.37
N SER A 33 37.84 7.53 -7.09
CA SER A 33 37.37 6.26 -6.59
C SER A 33 36.04 6.00 -7.28
N GLY A 34 36.04 5.13 -8.27
CA GLY A 34 34.83 4.60 -8.87
C GLY A 34 34.05 3.90 -7.78
N GLU A 35 33.02 4.55 -7.27
CA GLU A 35 31.93 3.86 -6.59
C GLU A 35 31.28 2.98 -7.67
N THR A 36 31.69 1.72 -7.74
CA THR A 36 30.87 0.67 -8.31
C THR A 36 29.64 0.58 -7.41
N SER A 37 28.57 1.27 -7.80
CA SER A 37 27.25 0.98 -7.28
C SER A 37 27.01 -0.50 -7.61
N SER A 38 27.13 -1.35 -6.60
CA SER A 38 26.52 -2.67 -6.66
C SER A 38 25.04 -2.39 -6.92
N SER A 39 24.54 -2.72 -8.10
CA SER A 39 23.10 -2.69 -8.37
C SER A 39 22.49 -3.68 -7.41
N GLU A 40 21.95 -3.20 -6.30
CA GLU A 40 21.12 -4.02 -5.43
C GLU A 40 19.99 -4.57 -6.30
N SER A 41 19.78 -5.88 -6.25
CA SER A 41 18.72 -6.51 -7.02
C SER A 41 17.37 -5.97 -6.52
N LEU A 42 16.51 -5.52 -7.44
CA LEU A 42 15.17 -5.07 -7.08
C LEU A 42 14.42 -6.18 -6.34
N GLN A 43 13.74 -5.83 -5.24
CA GLN A 43 12.77 -6.69 -4.57
C GLN A 43 11.67 -7.09 -5.57
N SER A 44 11.24 -8.34 -5.51
CA SER A 44 10.20 -8.88 -6.37
C SER A 44 9.03 -9.37 -5.53
N ALA A 45 7.95 -8.60 -5.51
CA ALA A 45 6.77 -8.89 -4.69
C ALA A 45 5.55 -9.29 -5.53
N VAL A 46 4.63 -10.04 -4.94
CA VAL A 46 3.36 -10.40 -5.56
C VAL A 46 2.21 -10.33 -4.56
N TRP A 47 1.08 -9.76 -5.01
CA TRP A 47 -0.15 -9.81 -4.23
C TRP A 47 -0.87 -11.15 -4.37
N VAL A 48 -1.41 -11.61 -3.26
CA VAL A 48 -2.33 -12.75 -3.17
C VAL A 48 -3.65 -12.24 -2.58
N ALA A 49 -4.57 -11.88 -3.47
CA ALA A 49 -5.88 -11.37 -3.10
C ALA A 49 -6.82 -12.50 -2.68
N THR A 50 -7.58 -12.25 -1.61
CA THR A 50 -8.54 -13.23 -1.08
C THR A 50 -9.99 -12.80 -1.31
N ALA A 51 -10.23 -11.48 -1.41
CA ALA A 51 -11.53 -10.96 -1.79
C ALA A 51 -11.96 -11.56 -3.13
N TYR A 52 -13.25 -11.87 -3.24
CA TYR A 52 -13.88 -12.40 -4.47
C TYR A 52 -13.26 -13.69 -5.02
N GLY A 53 -12.39 -14.38 -4.26
CA GLY A 53 -11.72 -15.60 -4.71
C GLY A 53 -10.75 -15.37 -5.86
N ILE A 54 -10.12 -14.19 -5.92
CA ILE A 54 -9.18 -13.84 -7.01
C ILE A 54 -8.01 -14.82 -7.02
N ASP A 55 -7.26 -14.94 -5.91
CA ASP A 55 -6.07 -15.79 -5.85
C ASP A 55 -6.23 -16.94 -4.85
N TYR A 56 -6.70 -16.66 -3.62
CA TYR A 56 -6.78 -17.65 -2.54
C TYR A 56 -7.95 -17.38 -1.59
N PRO A 57 -8.72 -18.44 -1.25
CA PRO A 57 -8.73 -19.74 -1.94
C PRO A 57 -9.37 -19.62 -3.33
N ALA A 58 -8.95 -20.44 -4.28
CA ALA A 58 -9.52 -20.45 -5.64
C ALA A 58 -11.03 -20.77 -5.67
N SER A 59 -11.54 -21.38 -4.60
CA SER A 59 -12.95 -21.47 -4.25
C SER A 59 -13.09 -21.62 -2.74
N PRO A 60 -14.08 -20.97 -2.10
CA PRO A 60 -14.30 -21.05 -0.68
C PRO A 60 -14.47 -22.49 -0.19
N THR A 61 -13.83 -22.84 0.93
CA THR A 61 -13.94 -24.18 1.52
C THR A 61 -13.60 -24.18 3.00
N ALA A 62 -14.36 -24.88 3.81
CA ALA A 62 -14.03 -25.12 5.22
C ALA A 62 -12.97 -26.24 5.40
N SER A 63 -12.57 -26.94 4.33
CA SER A 63 -11.62 -28.05 4.41
C SER A 63 -10.19 -27.58 4.61
N ALA A 64 -9.65 -27.71 5.82
CA ALA A 64 -8.26 -27.42 6.12
C ALA A 64 -7.27 -28.14 5.19
N LYS A 65 -7.59 -29.36 4.74
CA LYS A 65 -6.76 -30.10 3.79
C LYS A 65 -6.67 -29.39 2.42
N GLN A 66 -7.79 -28.88 1.94
CA GLN A 66 -7.84 -28.17 0.65
C GLN A 66 -7.14 -26.82 0.76
N LEU A 67 -7.43 -26.04 1.81
CA LEU A 67 -6.78 -24.75 2.07
C LEU A 67 -5.25 -24.88 2.16
N LYS A 68 -4.76 -25.89 2.90
CA LYS A 68 -3.31 -26.17 2.98
C LYS A 68 -2.68 -26.55 1.64
N ARG A 69 -3.40 -27.27 0.79
CA ARG A 69 -2.92 -27.62 -0.56
C ARG A 69 -2.81 -26.38 -1.42
N GLN A 70 -3.90 -25.59 -1.53
CA GLN A 70 -3.93 -24.38 -2.34
C GLN A 70 -2.83 -23.38 -1.90
N CYS A 71 -2.62 -23.20 -0.59
CA CYS A 71 -1.52 -22.37 -0.07
C CYS A 71 -0.16 -22.84 -0.58
N ARG A 72 0.14 -24.16 -0.50
CA ARG A 72 1.42 -24.67 -0.98
C ARG A 72 1.57 -24.52 -2.49
N ASP A 73 0.53 -24.86 -3.25
CA ASP A 73 0.55 -24.77 -4.71
C ASP A 73 0.80 -23.31 -5.16
N CYS A 74 0.17 -22.34 -4.48
CA CYS A 74 0.40 -20.91 -4.73
C CYS A 74 1.84 -20.50 -4.40
N LEU A 75 2.35 -20.83 -3.20
CA LEU A 75 3.70 -20.49 -2.78
C LEU A 75 4.79 -21.18 -3.62
N ASP A 76 4.56 -22.41 -4.09
CA ASP A 76 5.47 -23.12 -5.00
C ASP A 76 5.57 -22.38 -6.35
N THR A 77 4.45 -21.88 -6.88
CA THR A 77 4.46 -21.05 -8.10
C THR A 77 5.21 -19.74 -7.87
N ILE A 78 4.91 -19.02 -6.77
CA ILE A 78 5.54 -17.74 -6.42
C ILE A 78 7.06 -17.90 -6.30
N GLN A 79 7.53 -18.90 -5.54
CA GLN A 79 8.97 -19.18 -5.39
C GLN A 79 9.61 -19.53 -6.73
N SER A 80 8.96 -20.41 -7.51
CA SER A 80 9.51 -20.85 -8.82
C SER A 80 9.54 -19.72 -9.85
N ALA A 81 8.67 -18.73 -9.74
CA ALA A 81 8.69 -17.56 -10.61
C ALA A 81 9.81 -16.55 -10.23
N GLY A 82 10.40 -16.65 -9.03
CA GLY A 82 11.48 -15.78 -8.58
C GLY A 82 11.01 -14.58 -7.74
N PHE A 83 9.81 -14.64 -7.18
CA PHE A 83 9.40 -13.66 -6.18
C PHE A 83 10.12 -13.92 -4.85
N ASP A 84 10.35 -12.85 -4.09
CA ASP A 84 10.91 -12.90 -2.73
C ASP A 84 9.91 -12.50 -1.64
N THR A 85 8.85 -11.79 -2.00
CA THR A 85 7.86 -11.24 -1.05
C THR A 85 6.43 -11.50 -1.49
N VAL A 86 5.58 -11.86 -0.53
CA VAL A 86 4.14 -12.11 -0.72
C VAL A 86 3.33 -11.12 0.10
N TYR A 87 2.47 -10.34 -0.54
CA TYR A 87 1.44 -9.54 0.11
C TYR A 87 0.14 -10.35 0.17
N LEU A 88 -0.10 -11.04 1.29
CA LEU A 88 -1.29 -11.88 1.47
C LEU A 88 -2.43 -11.07 2.07
N GLN A 89 -3.55 -10.95 1.37
CA GLN A 89 -4.74 -10.30 1.90
C GLN A 89 -5.37 -11.12 3.01
N VAL A 90 -5.18 -10.67 4.26
CA VAL A 90 -5.66 -11.36 5.46
C VAL A 90 -6.91 -10.73 6.06
N ARG A 91 -7.18 -9.47 5.68
CA ARG A 91 -8.40 -8.74 6.03
C ARG A 91 -8.94 -8.02 4.79
N PRO A 92 -9.73 -8.72 3.97
CA PRO A 92 -10.33 -8.11 2.78
C PRO A 92 -11.46 -7.12 3.10
N SER A 93 -12.05 -7.26 4.29
CA SER A 93 -13.19 -6.46 4.79
C SER A 93 -13.15 -6.41 6.33
N CYS A 94 -14.28 -6.13 6.97
CA CYS A 94 -14.45 -6.25 8.44
C CYS A 94 -14.52 -7.73 8.86
N ASP A 95 -13.54 -8.51 8.45
CA ASP A 95 -13.43 -9.96 8.62
C ASP A 95 -11.94 -10.37 8.64
N ALA A 96 -11.65 -11.63 8.91
CA ALA A 96 -10.28 -12.12 9.01
C ALA A 96 -10.12 -13.52 8.39
N LEU A 97 -8.93 -13.78 7.81
CA LEU A 97 -8.49 -15.11 7.39
C LEU A 97 -7.61 -15.79 8.44
N TYR A 98 -7.73 -15.37 9.68
CA TYR A 98 -6.99 -15.90 10.84
C TYR A 98 -7.90 -15.92 12.07
N SER A 99 -7.46 -16.57 13.15
CA SER A 99 -8.21 -16.59 14.41
C SER A 99 -8.13 -15.23 15.08
N SER A 100 -9.14 -14.38 14.85
CA SER A 100 -9.24 -13.04 15.44
C SER A 100 -10.19 -13.03 16.63
N SER A 101 -9.86 -12.22 17.63
CA SER A 101 -10.75 -11.89 18.74
C SER A 101 -11.66 -10.68 18.44
N LEU A 102 -11.33 -9.93 17.38
CA LEU A 102 -12.00 -8.69 17.00
C LEU A 102 -12.94 -8.86 15.80
N PHE A 103 -12.55 -9.71 14.84
CA PHE A 103 -13.24 -9.84 13.55
C PHE A 103 -13.76 -11.25 13.31
N PRO A 104 -14.92 -11.41 12.67
CA PRO A 104 -15.42 -12.72 12.27
C PRO A 104 -14.54 -13.34 11.18
N TRP A 105 -14.60 -14.67 11.04
CA TRP A 105 -13.98 -15.36 9.90
C TRP A 105 -14.58 -14.88 8.57
N SER A 106 -13.70 -14.67 7.60
CA SER A 106 -14.09 -14.19 6.29
C SER A 106 -14.90 -15.23 5.51
N ARG A 107 -15.99 -14.77 4.87
CA ARG A 107 -16.75 -15.59 3.94
C ARG A 107 -15.96 -16.04 2.72
N TYR A 108 -14.98 -15.24 2.31
CA TYR A 108 -14.12 -15.59 1.17
C TYR A 108 -13.29 -16.85 1.44
N LEU A 109 -13.01 -17.16 2.70
CA LEU A 109 -12.28 -18.37 3.09
C LEU A 109 -13.16 -19.62 3.04
N THR A 110 -14.34 -19.59 3.65
CA THR A 110 -15.15 -20.79 3.86
C THR A 110 -16.47 -20.80 3.10
N GLY A 111 -16.88 -19.68 2.53
CA GLY A 111 -18.18 -19.45 1.90
C GLY A 111 -19.26 -18.96 2.88
N THR A 112 -18.95 -18.88 4.18
CA THR A 112 -19.89 -18.42 5.21
C THR A 112 -19.18 -17.49 6.18
N CYS A 113 -19.73 -16.28 6.37
CA CYS A 113 -19.21 -15.32 7.32
C CYS A 113 -19.25 -15.88 8.75
N GLY A 114 -18.18 -15.68 9.51
CA GLY A 114 -18.05 -16.18 10.89
C GLY A 114 -17.72 -17.67 11.02
N GLN A 115 -17.69 -18.42 9.92
CA GLN A 115 -17.38 -19.85 9.96
C GLN A 115 -15.87 -20.10 9.91
N ALA A 116 -15.32 -20.70 10.97
CA ALA A 116 -13.94 -21.14 11.00
C ALA A 116 -13.66 -22.33 10.06
N PRO A 117 -12.45 -22.48 9.54
CA PRO A 117 -12.00 -23.70 8.88
C PRO A 117 -12.04 -24.91 9.82
N SER A 118 -12.16 -26.13 9.24
CA SER A 118 -12.25 -27.36 10.00
C SER A 118 -10.98 -27.66 10.80
N GLY A 119 -11.12 -28.31 11.96
CA GLY A 119 -10.02 -28.84 12.77
C GLY A 119 -9.14 -27.79 13.41
N GLY A 120 -9.65 -26.60 13.68
CA GLY A 120 -8.88 -25.51 14.30
C GLY A 120 -7.73 -25.01 13.43
N PHE A 121 -7.87 -25.10 12.10
CA PHE A 121 -6.86 -24.63 11.16
C PHE A 121 -6.83 -23.11 11.12
N ASP A 122 -5.67 -22.53 11.31
CA ASP A 122 -5.38 -21.11 11.13
C ASP A 122 -4.62 -20.89 9.81
N PRO A 123 -5.26 -20.25 8.80
CA PRO A 123 -4.64 -20.00 7.51
C PRO A 123 -3.40 -19.11 7.58
N LEU A 124 -3.44 -17.99 8.31
CA LEU A 124 -2.32 -17.05 8.37
C LEU A 124 -1.09 -17.69 8.99
N ALA A 125 -1.25 -18.38 10.12
CA ALA A 125 -0.14 -19.13 10.76
C ALA A 125 0.47 -20.16 9.79
N TYR A 126 -0.36 -20.78 8.97
CA TYR A 126 0.11 -21.76 7.99
C TYR A 126 0.85 -21.11 6.82
N TRP A 127 0.32 -19.98 6.29
CA TRP A 127 0.93 -19.23 5.20
C TRP A 127 2.31 -18.70 5.59
N VAL A 128 2.45 -18.04 6.75
CA VAL A 128 3.73 -17.55 7.29
C VAL A 128 4.75 -18.68 7.35
N LYS A 129 4.38 -19.79 8.00
CA LYS A 129 5.28 -20.97 8.12
C LYS A 129 5.70 -21.52 6.76
N GLN A 130 4.80 -21.57 5.76
CA GLN A 130 5.11 -22.13 4.45
C GLN A 130 5.90 -21.15 3.56
N ALA A 131 5.67 -19.85 3.70
CA ALA A 131 6.47 -18.81 3.05
C ALA A 131 7.91 -18.83 3.55
N HIS A 132 8.11 -18.74 4.86
CA HIS A 132 9.45 -18.78 5.47
C HIS A 132 10.22 -20.06 5.14
N LYS A 133 9.54 -21.21 5.08
CA LYS A 133 10.18 -22.47 4.65
C LYS A 133 10.76 -22.40 3.23
N ARG A 134 10.23 -21.51 2.40
CA ARG A 134 10.66 -21.30 1.01
C ARG A 134 11.62 -20.10 0.86
N GLY A 135 11.99 -19.45 1.96
CA GLY A 135 12.79 -18.23 1.94
C GLY A 135 12.02 -16.99 1.45
N LEU A 136 10.68 -17.06 1.45
CA LEU A 136 9.82 -15.94 1.07
C LEU A 136 9.47 -15.11 2.30
N ARG A 137 9.46 -13.78 2.16
CA ARG A 137 8.83 -12.86 3.11
C ARG A 137 7.32 -12.91 2.93
N LEU A 138 6.58 -12.75 4.02
CA LEU A 138 5.12 -12.64 3.98
C LEU A 138 4.65 -11.43 4.76
N GLU A 139 4.00 -10.52 4.08
CA GLU A 139 3.38 -9.35 4.68
C GLU A 139 1.85 -9.48 4.67
N ALA A 140 1.23 -9.10 5.78
CA ALA A 140 -0.21 -9.18 5.96
C ALA A 140 -0.89 -7.96 5.29
N TRP A 141 -1.59 -8.17 4.19
CA TRP A 141 -2.36 -7.11 3.53
C TRP A 141 -3.73 -6.96 4.16
N VAL A 142 -4.06 -5.73 4.55
CA VAL A 142 -5.28 -5.31 5.24
C VAL A 142 -5.97 -4.19 4.46
N ASN A 143 -7.27 -4.33 4.20
CA ASN A 143 -8.13 -3.21 3.85
C ASN A 143 -8.67 -2.58 5.14
N PRO A 144 -8.44 -1.28 5.42
CA PRO A 144 -8.73 -0.71 6.72
C PRO A 144 -10.21 -0.49 7.01
N TYR A 145 -11.02 -0.09 6.03
CA TYR A 145 -12.36 0.46 6.30
C TYR A 145 -13.52 -0.26 5.65
N ARG A 146 -13.27 -1.13 4.66
CA ARG A 146 -14.35 -1.85 3.97
C ARG A 146 -15.03 -2.85 4.89
N ILE A 147 -16.37 -2.83 4.91
CA ILE A 147 -17.19 -3.80 5.64
C ILE A 147 -17.76 -4.80 4.65
N CYS A 148 -18.55 -4.33 3.69
CA CYS A 148 -19.14 -5.14 2.61
C CYS A 148 -19.14 -4.29 1.34
N ALA A 149 -18.77 -4.85 0.20
CA ALA A 149 -18.72 -4.12 -1.06
C ALA A 149 -19.10 -4.98 -2.27
N GLY A 150 -19.44 -4.31 -3.37
CA GLY A 150 -19.82 -4.94 -4.63
C GLY A 150 -21.26 -5.40 -4.68
N ALA A 151 -21.57 -6.25 -5.65
CA ALA A 151 -22.96 -6.69 -5.94
C ALA A 151 -23.63 -7.44 -4.78
N ASP A 152 -22.86 -8.05 -3.90
CA ASP A 152 -23.34 -8.84 -2.77
C ASP A 152 -23.37 -8.07 -1.44
N ALA A 153 -23.05 -6.75 -1.44
CA ALA A 153 -22.85 -5.97 -0.22
C ALA A 153 -24.03 -6.04 0.76
N GLU A 154 -25.26 -5.92 0.29
CA GLU A 154 -26.44 -6.03 1.13
C GLU A 154 -26.62 -7.45 1.72
N SER A 155 -26.38 -8.48 0.90
CA SER A 155 -26.44 -9.88 1.35
C SER A 155 -25.34 -10.15 2.39
N ASP A 156 -24.13 -9.63 2.16
CA ASP A 156 -23.00 -9.74 3.08
C ASP A 156 -23.26 -9.03 4.39
N TRP A 157 -23.78 -7.81 4.33
CA TRP A 157 -24.21 -7.07 5.51
C TRP A 157 -25.19 -7.87 6.35
N ASN A 158 -26.21 -8.46 5.72
CA ASN A 158 -27.23 -9.28 6.42
C ASN A 158 -26.65 -10.58 7.01
N ALA A 159 -25.58 -11.11 6.40
CA ALA A 159 -24.91 -12.33 6.85
C ALA A 159 -23.83 -12.09 7.93
N LEU A 160 -23.48 -10.83 8.24
CA LEU A 160 -22.54 -10.54 9.32
C LEU A 160 -23.08 -11.04 10.67
N PRO A 161 -22.25 -11.74 11.48
CA PRO A 161 -22.64 -12.12 12.83
C PRO A 161 -22.96 -10.91 13.72
N ASP A 162 -23.91 -11.05 14.64
CA ASP A 162 -24.28 -10.00 15.59
C ASP A 162 -23.09 -9.50 16.45
N GLY A 163 -22.08 -10.36 16.65
CA GLY A 163 -20.85 -10.01 17.36
C GLY A 163 -19.80 -9.29 16.52
N SER A 164 -20.05 -9.04 15.23
CA SER A 164 -19.10 -8.26 14.42
C SER A 164 -19.10 -6.77 14.84
N PRO A 165 -17.96 -6.07 14.79
CA PRO A 165 -17.89 -4.66 15.18
C PRO A 165 -18.91 -3.78 14.46
N ALA A 166 -19.13 -4.03 13.16
CA ALA A 166 -20.08 -3.26 12.36
C ALA A 166 -21.55 -3.44 12.80
N LYS A 167 -21.92 -4.63 13.32
CA LYS A 167 -23.25 -4.87 13.87
C LYS A 167 -23.42 -4.36 15.30
N GLN A 168 -22.34 -4.38 16.08
CA GLN A 168 -22.35 -3.86 17.47
C GLN A 168 -22.34 -2.34 17.51
N HIS A 169 -21.76 -1.70 16.50
CA HIS A 169 -21.59 -0.27 16.36
C HIS A 169 -22.14 0.24 15.01
N PRO A 170 -23.45 0.17 14.78
CA PRO A 170 -24.03 0.66 13.53
C PRO A 170 -23.80 2.17 13.31
N GLU A 171 -23.57 2.93 14.37
CA GLU A 171 -23.20 4.35 14.33
C GLU A 171 -21.81 4.62 13.73
N TRP A 172 -20.97 3.59 13.59
CA TRP A 172 -19.66 3.67 12.92
C TRP A 172 -19.74 3.40 11.42
N VAL A 173 -20.92 3.04 10.91
CA VAL A 173 -21.09 2.52 9.55
C VAL A 173 -21.75 3.55 8.66
N VAL A 174 -21.16 3.78 7.49
CA VAL A 174 -21.71 4.61 6.43
C VAL A 174 -21.97 3.73 5.20
N GLU A 175 -23.18 3.84 4.64
CA GLU A 175 -23.51 3.27 3.33
C GLU A 175 -23.06 4.27 2.25
N TYR A 176 -22.28 3.79 1.28
CA TYR A 176 -21.80 4.56 0.17
C TYR A 176 -21.81 3.74 -1.12
N GLY A 177 -22.52 4.22 -2.14
CA GLY A 177 -22.60 3.54 -3.44
C GLY A 177 -23.12 2.09 -3.38
N GLY A 178 -24.03 1.79 -2.44
CA GLY A 178 -24.55 0.44 -2.22
C GLY A 178 -23.56 -0.51 -1.52
N SER A 179 -22.51 0.03 -0.93
CA SER A 179 -21.50 -0.69 -0.12
C SER A 179 -21.46 -0.13 1.29
N TYR A 180 -20.86 -0.83 2.23
CA TYR A 180 -20.79 -0.44 3.64
C TYR A 180 -19.33 -0.25 4.06
N TYR A 181 -19.05 0.86 4.73
CA TYR A 181 -17.72 1.24 5.18
C TYR A 181 -17.75 1.69 6.63
N PHE A 182 -16.67 1.50 7.35
CA PHE A 182 -16.44 2.22 8.59
C PHE A 182 -16.13 3.69 8.30
N ASP A 183 -16.61 4.58 9.16
CA ASP A 183 -16.32 6.01 9.07
C ASP A 183 -14.90 6.31 9.62
N PRO A 184 -13.93 6.71 8.77
CA PRO A 184 -12.58 7.02 9.20
C PRO A 184 -12.50 8.20 10.18
N GLY A 185 -13.53 9.05 10.19
CA GLY A 185 -13.65 10.21 11.07
C GLY A 185 -13.86 9.86 12.55
N ILE A 186 -14.28 8.62 12.85
CA ILE A 186 -14.56 8.16 14.21
C ILE A 186 -13.27 7.64 14.86
N PRO A 187 -12.81 8.20 16.00
CA PRO A 187 -11.58 7.75 16.66
C PRO A 187 -11.59 6.26 17.05
N GLU A 188 -12.72 5.74 17.50
CA GLU A 188 -12.89 4.35 17.90
C GLU A 188 -12.73 3.39 16.71
N VAL A 189 -13.11 3.80 15.50
CA VAL A 189 -12.87 3.05 14.26
C VAL A 189 -11.37 2.96 13.98
N ARG A 190 -10.64 4.07 14.09
CA ARG A 190 -9.18 4.04 13.93
C ARG A 190 -8.50 3.14 14.95
N HIS A 191 -8.97 3.16 16.20
CA HIS A 191 -8.50 2.23 17.24
C HIS A 191 -8.80 0.77 16.89
N LEU A 192 -9.99 0.45 16.41
CA LEU A 192 -10.36 -0.91 15.98
C LEU A 192 -9.41 -1.42 14.87
N VAL A 193 -9.10 -0.58 13.89
CA VAL A 193 -8.18 -0.95 12.80
C VAL A 193 -6.77 -1.18 13.35
N THR A 194 -6.28 -0.28 14.20
CA THR A 194 -4.95 -0.38 14.84
C THR A 194 -4.84 -1.60 15.75
N ASP A 195 -5.86 -1.89 16.55
CA ASP A 195 -5.92 -3.10 17.40
C ASP A 195 -5.94 -4.38 16.56
N GLY A 196 -6.61 -4.36 15.41
CA GLY A 196 -6.56 -5.47 14.44
C GLY A 196 -5.17 -5.69 13.85
N VAL A 197 -4.40 -4.64 13.60
CA VAL A 197 -2.99 -4.75 13.19
C VAL A 197 -2.14 -5.27 14.34
N ARG A 198 -2.33 -4.76 15.55
CA ARG A 198 -1.64 -5.25 16.76
C ARG A 198 -1.88 -6.75 16.96
N GLU A 199 -3.13 -7.21 16.82
CA GLU A 199 -3.46 -8.64 16.92
C GLU A 199 -2.67 -9.47 15.91
N ILE A 200 -2.47 -8.99 14.67
CA ILE A 200 -1.67 -9.67 13.66
C ILE A 200 -0.21 -9.75 14.09
N VAL A 201 0.43 -8.62 14.37
CA VAL A 201 1.89 -8.56 14.60
C VAL A 201 2.32 -9.19 15.92
N GLU A 202 1.44 -9.22 16.94
CA GLU A 202 1.70 -9.90 18.21
C GLU A 202 1.53 -11.42 18.11
N ASN A 203 0.62 -11.91 17.26
CA ASN A 203 0.30 -13.34 17.23
C ASN A 203 1.01 -14.10 16.10
N TYR A 204 1.34 -13.42 14.99
CA TYR A 204 1.94 -14.04 13.81
C TYR A 204 3.33 -13.46 13.52
N ASP A 205 4.22 -14.30 13.01
CA ASP A 205 5.59 -13.93 12.63
C ASP A 205 5.60 -13.40 11.18
N VAL A 206 4.79 -12.37 10.93
CA VAL A 206 4.74 -11.70 9.62
C VAL A 206 5.95 -10.80 9.43
N ASP A 207 6.43 -10.67 8.20
CA ASP A 207 7.55 -9.81 7.86
C ASP A 207 7.14 -8.35 7.64
N GLY A 208 5.84 -8.09 7.62
CA GLY A 208 5.28 -6.76 7.48
C GLY A 208 3.76 -6.73 7.49
N VAL A 209 3.23 -5.51 7.48
CA VAL A 209 1.83 -5.20 7.25
C VAL A 209 1.74 -4.24 6.07
N GLN A 210 0.81 -4.47 5.16
CA GLN A 210 0.53 -3.58 4.05
C GLN A 210 -0.92 -3.13 4.06
N PHE A 211 -1.16 -1.83 3.87
CA PHE A 211 -2.48 -1.31 3.53
C PHE A 211 -2.59 -1.11 2.01
N ASP A 212 -3.81 -1.30 1.48
CA ASP A 212 -4.15 -0.95 0.11
C ASP A 212 -4.49 0.54 -0.05
N ASP A 213 -5.19 0.91 -1.13
CA ASP A 213 -5.57 2.29 -1.46
C ASP A 213 -6.99 2.67 -1.02
N TYR A 214 -7.70 1.79 -0.31
CA TYR A 214 -9.10 2.03 0.05
C TYR A 214 -9.22 2.72 1.42
N PHE A 215 -9.17 4.06 1.42
CA PHE A 215 -9.46 4.90 2.58
C PHE A 215 -10.90 5.43 2.51
N TYR A 216 -11.10 6.72 2.29
CA TYR A 216 -12.44 7.20 1.97
C TYR A 216 -12.85 6.70 0.57
N PRO A 217 -14.09 6.21 0.38
CA PRO A 217 -14.50 5.66 -0.92
C PRO A 217 -14.87 6.74 -1.95
N GLY A 218 -14.98 8.01 -1.55
CA GLY A 218 -15.29 9.12 -2.43
C GLY A 218 -15.53 10.44 -1.71
N THR A 219 -15.67 11.50 -2.47
CA THR A 219 -15.75 12.87 -1.94
C THR A 219 -17.10 13.23 -1.31
N ASP A 220 -18.15 12.53 -1.67
CA ASP A 220 -19.52 12.69 -1.16
C ASP A 220 -19.87 11.64 -0.08
N PHE A 221 -18.88 11.15 0.64
CA PHE A 221 -19.05 10.26 1.78
C PHE A 221 -19.85 10.96 2.89
N ALA A 222 -20.86 10.29 3.45
CA ALA A 222 -21.81 10.89 4.38
C ALA A 222 -21.32 10.84 5.83
N ASP A 223 -20.26 11.58 6.13
CA ASP A 223 -19.61 11.67 7.45
C ASP A 223 -19.90 13.00 8.19
N ASP A 224 -20.97 13.71 7.83
CA ASP A 224 -21.35 15.00 8.43
C ASP A 224 -21.45 14.93 9.97
N THR A 225 -21.93 13.81 10.51
CA THR A 225 -22.12 13.64 11.96
C THR A 225 -20.78 13.56 12.68
N SER A 226 -19.84 12.79 12.16
CA SER A 226 -18.50 12.68 12.74
C SER A 226 -17.68 13.96 12.51
N TYR A 227 -17.84 14.62 11.37
CA TYR A 227 -17.22 15.92 11.12
C TYR A 227 -17.73 17.00 12.09
N GLN A 228 -19.02 17.05 12.37
CA GLN A 228 -19.56 17.98 13.39
C GLN A 228 -19.03 17.68 14.80
N ALA A 229 -18.79 16.41 15.11
CA ALA A 229 -18.29 16.01 16.42
C ALA A 229 -16.78 16.22 16.58
N TYR A 230 -15.98 15.99 15.53
CA TYR A 230 -14.53 15.87 15.61
C TYR A 230 -13.75 16.79 14.66
N GLY A 231 -14.42 17.60 13.83
CA GLY A 231 -13.78 18.43 12.80
C GLY A 231 -12.93 19.59 13.33
N ASP A 232 -13.17 20.02 14.56
CA ASP A 232 -12.41 21.05 15.32
C ASP A 232 -12.02 22.30 14.51
N GLY A 233 -12.92 22.74 13.61
CA GLY A 233 -12.74 23.95 12.81
C GLY A 233 -11.85 23.78 11.56
N GLN A 234 -11.38 22.57 11.26
CA GLN A 234 -10.69 22.26 10.00
C GLN A 234 -11.66 22.30 8.83
N SER A 235 -11.14 22.45 7.58
CA SER A 235 -11.94 22.15 6.40
C SER A 235 -12.28 20.66 6.34
N LEU A 236 -13.38 20.29 5.69
CA LEU A 236 -13.78 18.87 5.58
C LEU A 236 -12.67 18.02 4.94
N GLU A 237 -12.05 18.55 3.89
CA GLU A 237 -11.00 17.84 3.16
C GLU A 237 -9.71 17.66 4.00
N ASP A 238 -9.32 18.68 4.78
CA ASP A 238 -8.14 18.60 5.63
C ASP A 238 -8.39 17.66 6.81
N TRP A 239 -9.58 17.72 7.43
CA TRP A 239 -9.98 16.81 8.49
C TRP A 239 -10.01 15.34 8.03
N ARG A 240 -10.54 15.06 6.83
CA ARG A 240 -10.53 13.70 6.27
C ARG A 240 -9.10 13.20 6.04
N ARG A 241 -8.20 14.05 5.50
CA ARG A 241 -6.77 13.71 5.36
C ARG A 241 -6.11 13.45 6.70
N ASP A 242 -6.40 14.30 7.69
CA ASP A 242 -5.86 14.14 9.03
C ASP A 242 -6.30 12.81 9.69
N ASN A 243 -7.57 12.40 9.50
CA ASN A 243 -8.05 11.11 9.98
C ASN A 243 -7.27 9.92 9.38
N VAL A 244 -6.99 9.97 8.08
CA VAL A 244 -6.17 8.94 7.42
C VAL A 244 -4.73 9.02 7.93
N ASN A 245 -4.14 10.20 8.04
CA ASN A 245 -2.79 10.41 8.55
C ASN A 245 -2.62 9.87 9.98
N GLN A 246 -3.59 10.13 10.86
CA GLN A 246 -3.60 9.61 12.23
C GLN A 246 -3.65 8.07 12.26
N LEU A 247 -4.44 7.44 11.38
CA LEU A 247 -4.44 5.98 11.26
C LEU A 247 -3.07 5.45 10.84
N ILE A 248 -2.48 6.01 9.78
CA ILE A 248 -1.17 5.56 9.26
C ILE A 248 -0.08 5.70 10.34
N ALA A 249 -0.01 6.85 11.01
CA ALA A 249 0.94 7.06 12.11
C ALA A 249 0.76 6.05 13.25
N SER A 250 -0.50 5.79 13.67
CA SER A 250 -0.79 4.85 14.75
C SER A 250 -0.46 3.40 14.38
N VAL A 251 -0.68 3.02 13.12
CA VAL A 251 -0.34 1.68 12.62
C VAL A 251 1.17 1.51 12.53
N TYR A 252 1.90 2.50 12.02
CA TYR A 252 3.36 2.50 11.99
C TYR A 252 3.94 2.28 13.38
N GLU A 253 3.51 3.08 14.36
CA GLU A 253 3.93 2.93 15.77
C GLU A 253 3.59 1.54 16.32
N THR A 254 2.40 1.03 16.01
CA THR A 254 1.97 -0.29 16.46
C THR A 254 2.83 -1.41 15.90
N VAL A 255 3.13 -1.38 14.59
CA VAL A 255 4.00 -2.38 13.97
C VAL A 255 5.38 -2.36 14.60
N HIS A 256 6.00 -1.21 14.72
CA HIS A 256 7.37 -1.08 15.26
C HIS A 256 7.47 -1.32 16.78
N SER A 257 6.37 -1.17 17.53
CA SER A 257 6.38 -1.39 18.99
C SER A 257 5.94 -2.78 19.41
N HIS A 258 5.18 -3.50 18.58
CA HIS A 258 4.50 -4.75 18.97
C HIS A 258 4.85 -5.96 18.11
N ALA A 259 5.50 -5.79 16.95
CA ALA A 259 5.86 -6.93 16.10
C ALA A 259 6.87 -7.87 16.80
N LYS A 260 6.81 -9.15 16.44
CA LYS A 260 7.73 -10.17 16.97
C LYS A 260 9.16 -9.98 16.50
N SER A 261 9.36 -9.32 15.37
CA SER A 261 10.66 -9.04 14.78
C SER A 261 10.86 -7.55 14.58
N ASP A 262 12.02 -7.03 14.95
CA ASP A 262 12.43 -5.65 14.68
C ASP A 262 12.55 -5.34 13.18
N SER A 263 12.56 -6.36 12.32
CA SER A 263 12.58 -6.23 10.86
C SER A 263 11.19 -6.23 10.22
N CYS A 264 10.11 -6.27 11.02
CA CYS A 264 8.75 -6.16 10.53
C CYS A 264 8.50 -4.72 10.01
N VAL A 265 7.97 -4.60 8.82
CA VAL A 265 7.78 -3.31 8.14
C VAL A 265 6.31 -2.96 7.99
N PHE A 266 6.03 -1.66 7.85
CA PHE A 266 4.72 -1.17 7.47
C PHE A 266 4.79 -0.43 6.13
N GLY A 267 3.99 -0.85 5.16
CA GLY A 267 3.88 -0.22 3.86
C GLY A 267 2.46 0.08 3.45
N VAL A 268 2.32 0.97 2.48
CA VAL A 268 1.03 1.29 1.86
C VAL A 268 1.17 1.19 0.35
N SER A 269 0.16 0.61 -0.32
CA SER A 269 0.07 0.66 -1.77
C SER A 269 -1.02 1.66 -2.21
N PRO A 270 -0.66 2.96 -2.30
CA PRO A 270 -1.59 4.00 -2.71
C PRO A 270 -1.91 3.91 -4.20
N SER A 271 -2.94 4.60 -4.66
CA SER A 271 -3.15 4.82 -6.11
C SER A 271 -1.90 5.41 -6.75
N GLY A 272 -1.62 5.06 -8.01
CA GLY A 272 -0.43 5.53 -8.74
C GLY A 272 -0.36 7.04 -8.91
N ILE A 273 -1.49 7.74 -8.90
CA ILE A 273 -1.56 9.21 -8.92
C ILE A 273 -1.80 9.73 -7.51
N TRP A 274 -0.77 10.34 -6.89
CA TRP A 274 -0.97 11.06 -5.63
C TRP A 274 -1.89 12.26 -5.84
N LYS A 275 -1.50 13.19 -6.73
CA LYS A 275 -2.27 14.38 -7.12
C LYS A 275 -1.95 14.73 -8.56
N ASN A 276 -2.95 15.16 -9.31
CA ASN A 276 -2.74 15.69 -10.66
C ASN A 276 -2.01 17.04 -10.59
N GLY A 277 -0.95 17.21 -11.40
CA GLY A 277 -0.14 18.43 -11.50
C GLY A 277 -0.12 19.03 -12.90
N TYR A 278 -1.06 18.65 -13.75
CA TYR A 278 -1.16 19.17 -15.11
C TYR A 278 -1.34 20.68 -15.13
N GLY A 279 -0.50 21.39 -15.88
CA GLY A 279 -0.52 22.84 -15.96
C GLY A 279 0.29 23.58 -14.89
N GLY A 280 1.17 22.89 -14.15
CA GLY A 280 2.12 23.50 -13.21
C GLY A 280 1.69 23.46 -11.75
N GLU A 281 0.65 22.71 -11.41
CA GLU A 281 0.28 22.44 -10.03
C GLU A 281 1.27 21.41 -9.38
N SER A 282 1.25 21.34 -8.05
CA SER A 282 2.01 20.31 -7.31
C SER A 282 1.37 18.94 -7.56
N GLY A 283 2.09 18.01 -8.17
CA GLY A 283 1.60 16.67 -8.49
C GLY A 283 2.36 16.07 -9.66
N SER A 284 1.93 14.90 -10.13
CA SER A 284 2.42 14.30 -11.38
C SER A 284 1.72 14.91 -12.59
N GLU A 285 2.37 14.92 -13.74
CA GLU A 285 1.78 15.43 -14.99
C GLU A 285 0.75 14.44 -15.55
N THR A 286 -0.36 14.31 -14.82
CA THR A 286 -1.42 13.34 -15.05
C THR A 286 -2.81 13.96 -15.01
N ARG A 287 -3.80 13.22 -15.51
CA ARG A 287 -5.23 13.54 -15.48
C ARG A 287 -5.99 12.25 -15.17
N GLY A 288 -6.20 11.95 -13.91
CA GLY A 288 -6.90 10.74 -13.50
C GLY A 288 -7.37 10.82 -12.05
N PHE A 289 -7.81 9.69 -11.53
CA PHE A 289 -8.21 9.55 -10.14
C PHE A 289 -7.03 9.91 -9.21
N SER A 290 -7.24 10.92 -8.36
CA SER A 290 -6.22 11.46 -7.46
C SER A 290 -6.45 10.97 -6.04
N HIS A 291 -5.50 10.19 -5.51
CA HIS A 291 -5.62 9.60 -4.18
C HIS A 291 -5.72 10.66 -3.07
N TYR A 292 -4.95 11.75 -3.19
CA TYR A 292 -4.97 12.90 -2.28
C TYR A 292 -6.35 13.58 -2.21
N SER A 293 -7.00 13.75 -3.37
CA SER A 293 -8.24 14.54 -3.48
C SER A 293 -9.49 13.69 -3.28
N GLU A 294 -9.47 12.43 -3.70
CA GLU A 294 -10.66 11.59 -3.78
C GLU A 294 -10.74 10.54 -2.66
N CYS A 295 -9.60 10.04 -2.19
CA CYS A 295 -9.53 9.14 -1.03
C CYS A 295 -8.97 9.83 0.22
N TYR A 296 -8.62 11.11 0.13
CA TYR A 296 -8.01 11.90 1.22
C TYR A 296 -6.73 11.27 1.78
N ALA A 297 -5.97 10.61 0.94
CA ALA A 297 -4.75 9.89 1.29
C ALA A 297 -3.52 10.71 0.90
N ASP A 298 -2.85 11.30 1.87
CA ASP A 298 -1.65 12.12 1.68
C ASP A 298 -0.37 11.31 1.89
N SER A 299 -0.06 10.45 0.90
CA SER A 299 1.11 9.58 0.98
C SER A 299 2.46 10.32 1.01
N LEU A 300 2.53 11.57 0.56
CA LEU A 300 3.74 12.37 0.73
C LEU A 300 3.93 12.83 2.17
N ALA A 301 2.86 13.18 2.90
CA ALA A 301 2.94 13.47 4.32
C ALA A 301 3.42 12.25 5.11
N TRP A 302 3.01 11.03 4.74
CA TRP A 302 3.50 9.82 5.42
C TRP A 302 4.99 9.60 5.24
N VAL A 303 5.54 9.92 4.06
CA VAL A 303 6.98 9.89 3.78
C VAL A 303 7.71 10.98 4.57
N GLU A 304 7.20 12.21 4.55
CA GLU A 304 7.81 13.36 5.26
C GLU A 304 7.93 13.12 6.76
N HIS A 305 6.91 12.48 7.35
CA HIS A 305 6.89 12.18 8.78
C HIS A 305 7.51 10.82 9.14
N GLY A 306 7.92 10.01 8.16
CA GLY A 306 8.48 8.68 8.40
C GLY A 306 7.47 7.69 8.98
N TRP A 307 6.20 7.75 8.56
CA TRP A 307 5.13 6.84 9.02
C TRP A 307 4.92 5.61 8.13
N VAL A 308 5.80 5.39 7.18
CA VAL A 308 5.81 4.20 6.31
C VAL A 308 7.26 3.80 5.99
N ASP A 309 7.55 2.49 6.02
CA ASP A 309 8.85 1.96 5.62
C ASP A 309 8.98 1.86 4.09
N TYR A 310 7.85 1.74 3.40
CA TYR A 310 7.80 1.77 1.94
C TYR A 310 6.46 2.26 1.42
N LEU A 311 6.47 2.81 0.21
CA LEU A 311 5.29 2.99 -0.62
C LEU A 311 5.36 2.05 -1.82
N CYS A 312 4.19 1.51 -2.19
CA CYS A 312 4.02 0.68 -3.38
C CYS A 312 2.90 1.25 -4.28
N PRO A 313 3.09 2.43 -4.91
CA PRO A 313 2.07 3.04 -5.74
C PRO A 313 1.64 2.10 -6.88
N GLN A 314 0.33 1.97 -7.09
CA GLN A 314 -0.30 1.14 -8.10
C GLN A 314 -0.26 1.86 -9.46
N VAL A 315 0.87 1.75 -10.17
CA VAL A 315 1.06 2.41 -11.47
C VAL A 315 0.50 1.52 -12.58
N TYR A 316 -0.83 1.45 -12.66
CA TYR A 316 -1.57 0.48 -13.47
C TYR A 316 -1.93 0.99 -14.86
N TRP A 317 -1.05 1.77 -15.50
CA TRP A 317 -1.19 2.27 -16.87
C TRP A 317 -0.02 1.77 -17.73
N GLU A 318 -0.22 1.78 -19.04
CA GLU A 318 0.85 1.46 -20.00
C GLU A 318 1.81 2.64 -20.19
N ILE A 319 2.99 2.35 -20.70
CA ILE A 319 3.95 3.36 -21.16
C ILE A 319 3.34 4.10 -22.36
N GLY A 320 3.33 5.43 -22.28
CA GLY A 320 2.73 6.31 -23.29
C GLY A 320 1.23 6.55 -23.13
N ASN A 321 0.62 6.18 -21.99
CA ASN A 321 -0.78 6.50 -21.71
C ASN A 321 -0.99 8.01 -21.62
N GLU A 322 -1.93 8.57 -22.40
CA GLU A 322 -2.14 10.02 -22.51
C GLU A 322 -2.59 10.70 -21.20
N ALA A 323 -3.26 9.96 -20.32
CA ALA A 323 -3.79 10.51 -19.07
C ALA A 323 -2.86 10.28 -17.88
N ALA A 324 -2.14 9.15 -17.86
CA ALA A 324 -1.30 8.74 -16.75
C ALA A 324 -0.18 7.81 -17.26
N ASP A 325 0.81 8.39 -17.92
CA ASP A 325 1.93 7.63 -18.47
C ASP A 325 2.76 6.97 -17.37
N PHE A 326 3.05 5.69 -17.56
CA PHE A 326 3.83 4.88 -16.61
C PHE A 326 5.21 5.49 -16.30
N GLU A 327 5.95 5.91 -17.33
CA GLU A 327 7.29 6.51 -17.18
C GLU A 327 7.22 7.81 -16.38
N THR A 328 6.25 8.66 -16.68
CA THR A 328 6.00 9.92 -15.97
C THR A 328 5.73 9.67 -14.48
N LEU A 329 4.91 8.69 -14.15
CA LEU A 329 4.57 8.36 -12.77
C LEU A 329 5.75 7.75 -12.01
N VAL A 330 6.47 6.80 -12.60
CA VAL A 330 7.65 6.17 -11.98
C VAL A 330 8.73 7.21 -11.70
N SER A 331 9.01 8.09 -12.67
CA SER A 331 9.97 9.17 -12.50
C SER A 331 9.54 10.15 -11.39
N TRP A 332 8.26 10.53 -11.38
CA TRP A 332 7.72 11.43 -10.37
C TRP A 332 7.85 10.86 -8.95
N TRP A 333 7.46 9.59 -8.75
CA TRP A 333 7.60 8.93 -7.45
C TRP A 333 9.05 8.80 -7.01
N SER A 334 9.95 8.40 -7.93
CA SER A 334 11.39 8.33 -7.64
C SER A 334 11.94 9.67 -7.17
N ASP A 335 11.57 10.77 -7.85
CA ASP A 335 12.02 12.10 -7.46
C ASP A 335 11.46 12.55 -6.09
N ARG A 336 10.22 12.17 -5.75
CA ARG A 336 9.60 12.53 -4.46
C ARG A 336 10.19 11.78 -3.28
N LEU A 337 10.61 10.54 -3.46
CA LEU A 337 11.19 9.74 -2.39
C LEU A 337 12.72 9.83 -2.33
N ARG A 338 13.35 10.53 -3.27
CA ARG A 338 14.82 10.69 -3.32
C ARG A 338 15.36 11.31 -2.04
N GLY A 339 16.25 10.60 -1.35
CA GLY A 339 16.89 11.07 -0.13
C GLY A 339 16.03 10.91 1.14
N THR A 340 14.90 10.20 1.05
CA THR A 340 14.13 9.76 2.22
C THR A 340 14.51 8.33 2.61
N GLU A 341 14.14 7.91 3.81
CA GLU A 341 14.33 6.53 4.28
C GLU A 341 13.24 5.58 3.76
N THR A 342 12.15 6.12 3.21
CA THR A 342 11.03 5.33 2.69
C THR A 342 11.42 4.68 1.36
N ARG A 343 11.29 3.36 1.27
CA ARG A 343 11.57 2.58 0.06
C ARG A 343 10.44 2.76 -0.96
N LEU A 344 10.79 2.77 -2.25
CA LEU A 344 9.84 2.84 -3.36
C LEU A 344 9.77 1.49 -4.10
N ILE A 345 8.56 0.92 -4.13
CA ILE A 345 8.24 -0.31 -4.87
C ILE A 345 7.15 0.05 -5.89
N ILE A 346 7.29 -0.33 -7.14
CA ILE A 346 6.29 0.01 -8.18
C ILE A 346 5.31 -1.15 -8.39
N GLY A 347 4.01 -0.87 -8.20
CA GLY A 347 2.94 -1.82 -8.47
C GLY A 347 2.63 -1.93 -9.97
N LEU A 348 2.58 -3.15 -10.49
CA LEU A 348 2.38 -3.50 -11.90
C LEU A 348 1.07 -4.26 -12.11
N ALA A 349 0.33 -3.92 -13.20
CA ALA A 349 -1.01 -4.43 -13.50
C ALA A 349 -0.99 -5.73 -14.33
N GLY A 350 -0.50 -6.83 -13.76
CA GLY A 350 -0.51 -8.13 -14.46
C GLY A 350 -1.90 -8.60 -14.89
N TYR A 351 -2.92 -8.26 -14.12
CA TYR A 351 -4.31 -8.67 -14.39
C TYR A 351 -4.89 -8.11 -15.70
N LYS A 352 -4.30 -7.05 -16.24
CA LYS A 352 -4.75 -6.44 -17.50
C LYS A 352 -4.33 -7.21 -18.74
N ILE A 353 -3.34 -8.12 -18.62
CA ILE A 353 -2.80 -8.87 -19.77
C ILE A 353 -3.90 -9.74 -20.42
N GLY A 354 -4.11 -9.52 -21.71
CA GLY A 354 -5.09 -10.26 -22.52
C GLY A 354 -6.54 -9.76 -22.37
N ASP A 355 -6.77 -8.67 -21.65
CA ASP A 355 -8.11 -8.12 -21.46
C ASP A 355 -8.36 -6.95 -22.42
N PRO A 356 -9.30 -7.07 -23.38
CA PRO A 356 -9.62 -6.04 -24.35
C PRO A 356 -10.25 -4.78 -23.73
N GLU A 357 -10.85 -4.88 -22.55
CA GLU A 357 -11.45 -3.73 -21.84
C GLU A 357 -10.37 -2.74 -21.37
N ASN A 358 -9.14 -3.20 -21.21
CA ASN A 358 -7.99 -2.37 -20.83
C ASN A 358 -7.24 -1.73 -21.99
N GLY A 359 -7.68 -1.93 -23.23
CA GLY A 359 -7.08 -1.35 -24.42
C GLY A 359 -6.12 -2.28 -25.18
N SER A 360 -5.79 -1.90 -26.42
CA SER A 360 -5.08 -2.75 -27.36
C SER A 360 -3.67 -3.17 -26.94
N VAL A 361 -2.98 -2.36 -26.15
CA VAL A 361 -1.65 -2.70 -25.61
C VAL A 361 -1.75 -3.89 -24.67
N TRP A 362 -2.68 -3.86 -23.73
CA TRP A 362 -2.90 -4.93 -22.77
C TRP A 362 -3.47 -6.19 -23.43
N GLU A 363 -4.40 -6.02 -24.37
CA GLU A 363 -5.02 -7.13 -25.11
C GLU A 363 -4.00 -7.94 -25.91
N ASN A 364 -3.10 -7.27 -26.66
CA ASN A 364 -2.26 -7.92 -27.66
C ASN A 364 -0.81 -8.09 -27.20
N ASP A 365 -0.25 -7.11 -26.47
CA ASP A 365 1.16 -7.00 -26.12
C ASP A 365 1.42 -6.90 -24.60
N GLY A 366 0.46 -7.30 -23.75
CA GLY A 366 0.52 -7.06 -22.32
C GLY A 366 1.76 -7.65 -21.61
N VAL A 367 2.26 -8.81 -22.06
CA VAL A 367 3.50 -9.39 -21.50
C VAL A 367 4.73 -8.57 -21.92
N GLU A 368 4.75 -8.07 -23.14
CA GLU A 368 5.82 -7.19 -23.63
C GLU A 368 5.77 -5.84 -22.93
N GLU A 369 4.56 -5.33 -22.64
CA GLU A 369 4.38 -4.12 -21.83
C GLU A 369 4.98 -4.28 -20.43
N ILE A 370 4.67 -5.36 -19.73
CA ILE A 370 5.30 -5.65 -18.42
C ILE A 370 6.83 -5.76 -18.56
N SER A 371 7.34 -6.36 -19.64
CA SER A 371 8.79 -6.43 -19.90
C SER A 371 9.42 -5.04 -20.03
N ARG A 372 8.77 -4.12 -20.76
CA ARG A 372 9.23 -2.73 -20.90
C ARG A 372 9.16 -1.96 -19.58
N GLN A 373 8.08 -2.14 -18.82
CA GLN A 373 7.92 -1.54 -17.49
C GLN A 373 9.01 -2.01 -16.51
N LEU A 374 9.34 -3.31 -16.50
CA LEU A 374 10.44 -3.86 -15.71
C LEU A 374 11.80 -3.28 -16.11
N ALA A 375 12.06 -3.12 -17.40
CA ALA A 375 13.29 -2.48 -17.87
C ALA A 375 13.38 -1.02 -17.41
N LEU A 376 12.30 -0.25 -17.58
CA LEU A 376 12.22 1.14 -17.13
C LEU A 376 12.44 1.25 -15.61
N CYS A 377 11.83 0.37 -14.80
CA CYS A 377 12.02 0.36 -13.36
C CYS A 377 13.49 0.09 -12.96
N ARG A 378 14.22 -0.74 -13.72
CA ARG A 378 15.65 -0.98 -13.46
C ARG A 378 16.53 0.20 -13.83
N ASP A 379 16.17 0.89 -14.90
CA ASP A 379 16.92 2.04 -15.39
C ASP A 379 16.63 3.30 -14.55
N THR A 380 15.50 3.33 -13.84
CA THR A 380 15.15 4.43 -12.93
C THR A 380 15.83 4.24 -11.58
N GLY A 381 16.68 5.21 -11.20
CA GLY A 381 17.34 5.18 -9.90
C GLY A 381 16.36 5.38 -8.73
N GLY A 382 16.71 4.87 -7.53
CA GLY A 382 15.95 5.09 -6.29
C GLY A 382 14.77 4.14 -6.08
N LEU A 383 14.57 3.15 -6.94
CA LEU A 383 13.59 2.09 -6.73
C LEU A 383 14.18 0.95 -5.91
N SER A 384 13.41 0.44 -4.95
CA SER A 384 13.75 -0.72 -4.13
C SER A 384 13.15 -2.02 -4.68
N GLY A 385 12.09 -1.95 -5.49
CA GLY A 385 11.45 -3.15 -6.00
C GLY A 385 10.27 -2.90 -6.94
N VAL A 386 9.67 -4.01 -7.33
CA VAL A 386 8.42 -4.06 -8.10
C VAL A 386 7.47 -5.08 -7.48
N ALA A 387 6.16 -4.87 -7.62
CA ALA A 387 5.15 -5.79 -7.14
C ALA A 387 4.11 -6.05 -8.23
N LEU A 388 3.71 -7.31 -8.43
CA LEU A 388 2.76 -7.70 -9.47
C LEU A 388 1.38 -8.01 -8.89
N PHE A 389 0.35 -7.37 -9.38
CA PHE A 389 -1.03 -7.75 -9.11
C PHE A 389 -1.55 -8.64 -10.27
N SER A 390 -1.76 -9.96 -10.09
CA SER A 390 -1.64 -10.74 -8.87
C SER A 390 -1.09 -12.16 -9.15
N CYS A 391 -1.05 -13.01 -8.13
CA CYS A 391 -0.57 -14.39 -8.22
C CYS A 391 -1.31 -15.21 -9.30
N GLN A 392 -2.63 -15.05 -9.45
CA GLN A 392 -3.42 -15.74 -10.47
C GLN A 392 -2.91 -15.45 -11.88
N THR A 393 -2.44 -14.23 -12.14
CA THR A 393 -1.91 -13.88 -13.46
C THR A 393 -0.66 -14.69 -13.81
N ILE A 394 0.26 -14.83 -12.83
CA ILE A 394 1.45 -15.68 -13.01
C ILE A 394 1.08 -17.16 -13.17
N GLN A 395 0.08 -17.64 -12.43
CA GLN A 395 -0.37 -19.04 -12.53
C GLN A 395 -1.01 -19.37 -13.87
N ASN A 396 -1.67 -18.41 -14.50
CA ASN A 396 -2.46 -18.62 -15.71
C ASN A 396 -1.76 -18.13 -17.00
N ASN A 397 -0.55 -17.55 -16.91
CA ASN A 397 0.18 -17.03 -18.05
C ASN A 397 1.65 -17.50 -18.07
N ASP A 398 1.91 -18.56 -18.83
CA ASP A 398 3.25 -19.14 -18.98
C ASP A 398 4.28 -18.14 -19.53
N ALA A 399 3.89 -17.20 -20.39
CA ALA A 399 4.81 -16.21 -20.95
C ALA A 399 5.24 -15.21 -19.89
N LEU A 400 4.29 -14.73 -19.07
CA LEU A 400 4.59 -13.84 -17.93
C LEU A 400 5.42 -14.57 -16.88
N PHE A 401 5.10 -15.84 -16.57
CA PHE A 401 5.91 -16.65 -15.65
C PHE A 401 7.37 -16.74 -16.12
N ARG A 402 7.60 -17.09 -17.40
CA ARG A 402 8.97 -17.17 -17.95
C ARG A 402 9.68 -15.82 -17.95
N LEU A 403 8.97 -14.74 -18.30
CA LEU A 403 9.51 -13.39 -18.22
C LEU A 403 9.99 -13.12 -16.79
N TRP A 404 9.11 -13.25 -15.79
CA TRP A 404 9.43 -12.95 -14.39
C TRP A 404 10.58 -13.80 -13.86
N ASN A 405 10.54 -15.12 -14.10
CA ASN A 405 11.61 -16.03 -13.72
C ASN A 405 12.96 -15.63 -14.32
N SER A 406 13.00 -15.25 -15.61
CA SER A 406 14.24 -14.80 -16.26
C SER A 406 14.83 -13.52 -15.68
N GLN A 407 14.01 -12.70 -15.04
CA GLN A 407 14.37 -11.39 -14.50
C GLN A 407 14.86 -11.46 -13.05
N PHE A 408 14.31 -12.36 -12.24
CA PHE A 408 14.51 -12.39 -10.80
C PHE A 408 15.14 -13.69 -10.26
N THR A 409 15.25 -14.73 -11.09
CA THR A 409 15.99 -15.92 -10.70
C THR A 409 17.44 -15.78 -11.15
N THR A 410 18.38 -15.70 -10.22
CA THR A 410 19.82 -15.74 -10.50
C THR A 410 20.14 -17.04 -11.24
N LYS A 411 20.72 -16.96 -12.43
CA LYS A 411 21.35 -18.14 -13.05
C LYS A 411 22.60 -18.44 -12.23
N GLU A 412 22.55 -19.53 -11.45
CA GLU A 412 23.76 -20.12 -10.85
C GLU A 412 24.81 -20.47 -11.94
#